data_d229c2a8807e3d339c3c681267fc6cf4
#
_entry.id   d229c2a8807e3d339c3c681267fc6cf4
#
_cell.length_a   1.000
_cell.length_b   1.000
_cell.length_c   1.000
_cell.angle_alpha   90.00
_cell.angle_beta   90.00
_cell.angle_gamma   90.00
#
_symmetry.space_group_name_H-M   'P 1'
#
loop_
_entity.id
_entity.type
_entity.pdbx_description
1 polymer ?
#
loop_
_entity_poly.entity_id
_entity_poly.type
_entity_poly.pdbx_seq_one_letter_code
_entity_poly.pdbx_strand_id
1 'polypeptide(L)'
;MSKPVLQIQKLTKTYMLGKRPVQALTDVNLQVNEGEFVAIMGSSGSGKTTLLNVIGCIDKASTGQVLLDGIDVSKMPENQLYKIRRDKMGFIFQTFNLLPYLNARENVELPMEGKIKSKADRKKRASELLTIVGLSGRENHRPQRLSAGEQQRVAIARALANDPAIILADEPTGNLDTKNKHEIIKVLAHLNLTRGTTIIMVTHDNQAANHTERMLLLKDGRIVKEKEGLHLAKKNHKCPHCGSSIALKDDMCPSCKMPLYASEEIFSS
;
A
#
# COMPACT_ATOMS: atom_id res chain seq x y z
N MET A 1 4.02 21.43 8.37
CA MET A 1 2.88 20.52 8.07
C MET A 1 3.25 19.72 6.84
N SER A 2 3.15 18.39 6.87
CA SER A 2 3.41 17.53 5.71
C SER A 2 2.38 17.82 4.61
N LYS A 3 2.83 17.79 3.34
CA LYS A 3 2.00 18.06 2.16
C LYS A 3 1.01 16.89 1.95
N PRO A 4 -0.29 17.13 1.72
CA PRO A 4 -1.21 16.05 1.39
C PRO A 4 -0.89 15.47 0.00
N VAL A 5 -0.71 14.15 -0.06
CA VAL A 5 -0.52 13.39 -1.31
C VAL A 5 -1.87 12.94 -1.88
N LEU A 6 -2.80 12.58 -0.99
CA LEU A 6 -4.16 12.19 -1.37
C LEU A 6 -5.19 13.00 -0.58
N GLN A 7 -6.18 13.54 -1.28
CA GLN A 7 -7.36 14.15 -0.65
C GLN A 7 -8.62 13.64 -1.34
N ILE A 8 -9.53 13.12 -0.55
CA ILE A 8 -10.84 12.63 -0.99
C ILE A 8 -11.91 13.46 -0.30
N GLN A 9 -12.86 13.99 -1.07
CA GLN A 9 -13.95 14.83 -0.57
C GLN A 9 -15.29 14.30 -1.07
N LYS A 10 -16.15 13.91 -0.12
CA LYS A 10 -17.54 13.45 -0.33
C LYS A 10 -17.64 12.38 -1.42
N LEU A 11 -16.69 11.43 -1.44
CA LEU A 11 -16.61 10.39 -2.45
C LEU A 11 -17.76 9.41 -2.29
N THR A 12 -18.53 9.24 -3.36
CA THR A 12 -19.59 8.22 -3.45
C THR A 12 -19.36 7.36 -4.69
N LYS A 13 -19.52 6.05 -4.53
CA LYS A 13 -19.48 5.08 -5.64
C LYS A 13 -20.70 4.18 -5.62
N THR A 14 -21.45 4.19 -6.71
CA THR A 14 -22.62 3.35 -6.93
C THR A 14 -22.38 2.49 -8.17
N TYR A 15 -22.61 1.19 -8.05
CA TYR A 15 -22.62 0.24 -9.16
C TYR A 15 -24.08 -0.10 -9.53
N MET A 16 -24.32 -0.38 -10.81
CA MET A 16 -25.62 -0.88 -11.27
C MET A 16 -25.56 -2.40 -11.39
N LEU A 17 -26.29 -3.11 -10.54
CA LEU A 17 -26.45 -4.56 -10.63
C LEU A 17 -27.75 -4.85 -11.37
N GLY A 18 -27.71 -4.93 -12.69
CA GLY A 18 -28.91 -4.88 -13.54
C GLY A 18 -29.60 -3.51 -13.39
N LYS A 19 -30.83 -3.51 -12.88
CA LYS A 19 -31.59 -2.27 -12.59
C LYS A 19 -31.48 -1.77 -11.13
N ARG A 20 -30.77 -2.51 -10.27
CA ARG A 20 -30.61 -2.15 -8.86
C ARG A 20 -29.32 -1.35 -8.63
N PRO A 21 -29.39 -0.14 -8.06
CA PRO A 21 -28.18 0.56 -7.62
C PRO A 21 -27.66 -0.08 -6.31
N VAL A 22 -26.35 -0.36 -6.28
CA VAL A 22 -25.64 -0.83 -5.08
C VAL A 22 -24.60 0.23 -4.75
N GLN A 23 -24.76 0.89 -3.62
CA GLN A 23 -23.86 1.91 -3.16
C GLN A 23 -22.70 1.27 -2.39
N ALA A 24 -21.52 1.26 -3.02
CA ALA A 24 -20.32 0.64 -2.45
C ALA A 24 -19.54 1.61 -1.55
N LEU A 25 -19.62 2.92 -1.82
CA LEU A 25 -19.01 3.98 -1.01
C LEU A 25 -20.01 5.12 -0.84
N THR A 26 -20.03 5.72 0.35
CA THR A 26 -20.97 6.78 0.71
C THR A 26 -20.26 7.88 1.47
N ASP A 27 -20.16 9.07 0.87
CA ASP A 27 -19.63 10.29 1.49
C ASP A 27 -18.27 10.08 2.20
N VAL A 28 -17.36 9.38 1.54
CA VAL A 28 -16.02 9.10 2.09
C VAL A 28 -15.18 10.37 2.01
N ASN A 29 -14.60 10.75 3.14
CA ASN A 29 -13.65 11.86 3.27
C ASN A 29 -12.36 11.28 3.84
N LEU A 30 -11.22 11.54 3.18
CA LEU A 30 -9.91 11.04 3.59
C LEU A 30 -8.81 11.96 3.12
N GLN A 31 -7.85 12.22 3.98
CA GLN A 31 -6.59 12.86 3.62
C GLN A 31 -5.43 11.97 4.04
N VAL A 32 -4.46 11.79 3.15
CA VAL A 32 -3.19 11.09 3.42
C VAL A 32 -2.05 12.00 3.04
N ASN A 33 -1.10 12.17 3.96
CA ASN A 33 0.05 13.05 3.78
C ASN A 33 1.25 12.28 3.20
N GLU A 34 2.19 13.01 2.63
CA GLU A 34 3.43 12.44 2.11
C GLU A 34 4.19 11.70 3.22
N GLY A 35 4.66 10.49 2.90
CA GLY A 35 5.39 9.63 3.84
C GLY A 35 4.52 8.97 4.91
N GLU A 36 3.19 9.01 4.80
CA GLU A 36 2.28 8.37 5.75
C GLU A 36 2.02 6.91 5.36
N PHE A 37 1.95 6.02 6.35
CA PHE A 37 1.54 4.63 6.16
C PHE A 37 0.17 4.40 6.81
N VAL A 38 -0.86 4.18 6.00
CA VAL A 38 -2.27 4.07 6.43
C VAL A 38 -2.80 2.68 6.13
N ALA A 39 -3.50 2.05 7.09
CA ALA A 39 -4.31 0.86 6.87
C ALA A 39 -5.80 1.21 6.78
N ILE A 40 -6.49 0.65 5.79
CA ILE A 40 -7.94 0.66 5.67
C ILE A 40 -8.45 -0.73 5.98
N MET A 41 -9.14 -0.86 7.10
CA MET A 41 -9.69 -2.11 7.61
C MET A 41 -11.19 -2.19 7.43
N GLY A 42 -11.74 -3.40 7.49
CA GLY A 42 -13.18 -3.64 7.43
C GLY A 42 -13.50 -5.07 7.01
N SER A 43 -14.74 -5.50 7.21
CA SER A 43 -15.23 -6.81 6.79
C SER A 43 -15.22 -6.97 5.26
N SER A 44 -15.37 -8.20 4.78
CA SER A 44 -15.62 -8.44 3.35
C SER A 44 -16.88 -7.67 2.91
N GLY A 45 -16.83 -7.05 1.74
CA GLY A 45 -17.95 -6.26 1.21
C GLY A 45 -18.07 -4.84 1.78
N SER A 46 -17.23 -4.39 2.71
CA SER A 46 -17.33 -3.03 3.27
C SER A 46 -16.94 -1.90 2.30
N GLY A 47 -16.42 -2.22 1.09
CA GLY A 47 -16.04 -1.23 0.07
C GLY A 47 -14.54 -0.94 -0.04
N LYS A 48 -13.67 -1.68 0.66
CA LYS A 48 -12.20 -1.45 0.70
C LYS A 48 -11.56 -1.47 -0.69
N THR A 49 -11.74 -2.55 -1.43
CA THR A 49 -11.19 -2.71 -2.80
C THR A 49 -11.79 -1.66 -3.74
N THR A 50 -13.08 -1.31 -3.59
CA THR A 50 -13.71 -0.22 -4.35
C THR A 50 -13.02 1.10 -4.06
N LEU A 51 -12.77 1.43 -2.78
CA LEU A 51 -12.08 2.66 -2.40
C LEU A 51 -10.66 2.69 -2.99
N LEU A 52 -9.92 1.58 -2.87
CA LEU A 52 -8.58 1.46 -3.42
C LEU A 52 -8.55 1.62 -4.95
N ASN A 53 -9.52 1.03 -5.65
CA ASN A 53 -9.65 1.13 -7.11
C ASN A 53 -9.97 2.57 -7.56
N VAL A 54 -10.80 3.30 -6.81
CA VAL A 54 -11.10 4.70 -7.13
C VAL A 54 -9.88 5.59 -6.86
N ILE A 55 -9.19 5.40 -5.72
CA ILE A 55 -7.92 6.10 -5.43
C ILE A 55 -6.91 5.80 -6.54
N GLY A 56 -6.81 4.53 -6.94
CA GLY A 56 -5.88 4.04 -7.96
C GLY A 56 -6.24 4.43 -9.40
N CYS A 57 -7.30 5.19 -9.61
CA CYS A 57 -7.80 5.54 -10.94
C CYS A 57 -8.08 4.31 -11.84
N ILE A 58 -8.35 3.15 -11.24
CA ILE A 58 -8.79 1.93 -11.93
C ILE A 58 -10.31 2.00 -12.19
N ASP A 59 -11.03 2.62 -11.23
CA ASP A 59 -12.45 2.89 -11.36
C ASP A 59 -12.74 4.38 -11.10
N LYS A 60 -13.88 4.87 -11.58
CA LYS A 60 -14.29 6.27 -11.42
C LYS A 60 -15.29 6.42 -10.28
N ALA A 61 -15.16 7.50 -9.53
CA ALA A 61 -16.19 7.93 -8.59
C ALA A 61 -17.51 8.21 -9.29
N SER A 62 -18.65 7.94 -8.63
CA SER A 62 -19.96 8.40 -9.10
C SER A 62 -20.15 9.90 -8.80
N THR A 63 -19.73 10.34 -7.60
CA THR A 63 -19.71 11.76 -7.19
C THR A 63 -18.55 11.98 -6.22
N GLY A 64 -18.25 13.26 -5.93
CA GLY A 64 -17.15 13.67 -5.07
C GLY A 64 -15.89 13.97 -5.84
N GLN A 65 -14.80 14.21 -5.11
CA GLN A 65 -13.51 14.61 -5.67
C GLN A 65 -12.37 13.78 -5.11
N VAL A 66 -11.41 13.46 -5.96
CA VAL A 66 -10.14 12.81 -5.59
C VAL A 66 -9.00 13.65 -6.16
N LEU A 67 -8.16 14.18 -5.26
CA LEU A 67 -6.94 14.89 -5.60
C LEU A 67 -5.74 14.01 -5.26
N LEU A 68 -4.89 13.75 -6.23
CA LEU A 68 -3.62 13.06 -6.06
C LEU A 68 -2.46 14.01 -6.35
N ASP A 69 -1.60 14.23 -5.37
CA ASP A 69 -0.47 15.18 -5.45
C ASP A 69 -0.92 16.56 -5.98
N GLY A 70 -2.10 17.04 -5.53
CA GLY A 70 -2.73 18.29 -5.95
C GLY A 70 -3.46 18.25 -7.30
N ILE A 71 -3.47 17.12 -7.99
CA ILE A 71 -4.10 16.95 -9.30
C ILE A 71 -5.48 16.33 -9.12
N ASP A 72 -6.55 16.96 -9.61
CA ASP A 72 -7.90 16.39 -9.61
C ASP A 72 -8.02 15.30 -10.67
N VAL A 73 -8.05 14.05 -10.21
CA VAL A 73 -8.17 12.87 -11.07
C VAL A 73 -9.63 12.46 -11.33
N SER A 74 -10.60 13.01 -10.61
CA SER A 74 -12.01 12.59 -10.64
C SER A 74 -12.66 12.76 -12.02
N LYS A 75 -12.25 13.80 -12.76
CA LYS A 75 -12.84 14.18 -14.04
C LYS A 75 -11.92 13.92 -15.24
N MET A 76 -10.75 13.31 -14.98
CA MET A 76 -9.78 13.07 -16.06
C MET A 76 -10.25 12.01 -17.04
N PRO A 77 -9.98 12.18 -18.33
CA PRO A 77 -10.19 11.14 -19.35
C PRO A 77 -9.17 10.01 -19.19
N GLU A 78 -9.53 8.80 -19.65
CA GLU A 78 -8.73 7.58 -19.44
C GLU A 78 -7.30 7.68 -20.00
N ASN A 79 -7.13 8.36 -21.13
CA ASN A 79 -5.81 8.58 -21.74
C ASN A 79 -4.86 9.46 -20.91
N GLN A 80 -5.37 10.19 -19.91
CA GLN A 80 -4.56 10.94 -18.95
C GLN A 80 -4.39 10.13 -17.65
N LEU A 81 -5.42 9.40 -17.21
CA LEU A 81 -5.36 8.58 -16.00
C LEU A 81 -4.27 7.49 -16.11
N TYR A 82 -4.04 6.92 -17.30
CA TYR A 82 -2.98 5.92 -17.46
C TYR A 82 -1.59 6.52 -17.15
N LYS A 83 -1.33 7.79 -17.49
CA LYS A 83 -0.08 8.49 -17.16
C LYS A 83 0.05 8.71 -15.65
N ILE A 84 -1.05 9.10 -14.99
CA ILE A 84 -1.09 9.24 -13.54
C ILE A 84 -0.77 7.91 -12.85
N ARG A 85 -1.43 6.80 -13.27
CA ARG A 85 -1.14 5.47 -12.73
C ARG A 85 0.31 5.08 -12.90
N ARG A 86 0.88 5.28 -14.10
CA ARG A 86 2.27 4.94 -14.40
C ARG A 86 3.28 5.76 -13.60
N ASP A 87 3.05 7.07 -13.48
CA ASP A 87 4.07 8.02 -13.00
C ASP A 87 3.96 8.32 -11.50
N LYS A 88 2.75 8.16 -10.92
CA LYS A 88 2.45 8.59 -9.55
C LYS A 88 2.01 7.45 -8.62
N MET A 89 1.71 6.27 -9.15
CA MET A 89 1.14 5.18 -8.36
C MET A 89 1.93 3.89 -8.49
N GLY A 90 2.12 3.20 -7.37
CA GLY A 90 2.57 1.82 -7.32
C GLY A 90 1.43 0.92 -6.85
N PHE A 91 1.30 -0.27 -7.43
CA PHE A 91 0.26 -1.22 -7.05
C PHE A 91 0.85 -2.53 -6.55
N ILE A 92 0.36 -3.00 -5.41
CA ILE A 92 0.66 -4.30 -4.81
C ILE A 92 -0.67 -5.03 -4.65
N PHE A 93 -0.80 -6.20 -5.28
CA PHE A 93 -2.03 -7.01 -5.27
C PHE A 93 -1.85 -8.28 -4.43
N GLN A 94 -2.95 -8.81 -3.94
CA GLN A 94 -3.00 -10.08 -3.21
C GLN A 94 -2.46 -11.26 -4.04
N THR A 95 -2.71 -11.27 -5.35
CA THR A 95 -2.32 -12.32 -6.30
C THR A 95 -1.01 -12.03 -7.04
N PHE A 96 -0.17 -11.13 -6.51
CA PHE A 96 1.12 -10.69 -7.05
C PHE A 96 1.04 -10.07 -8.46
N ASN A 97 0.22 -10.58 -9.35
CA ASN A 97 0.03 -10.13 -10.74
C ASN A 97 1.35 -10.01 -11.51
N LEU A 98 2.25 -10.98 -11.33
CA LEU A 98 3.49 -11.08 -12.09
C LEU A 98 3.23 -11.76 -13.43
N LEU A 99 3.90 -11.29 -14.48
CA LEU A 99 3.86 -11.94 -15.79
C LEU A 99 4.72 -13.21 -15.76
N PRO A 100 4.14 -14.41 -15.95
CA PRO A 100 4.81 -15.69 -15.70
C PRO A 100 5.93 -16.01 -16.71
N TYR A 101 5.91 -15.36 -17.86
CA TYR A 101 6.93 -15.51 -18.92
C TYR A 101 8.11 -14.55 -18.76
N LEU A 102 8.00 -13.53 -17.91
CA LEU A 102 9.08 -12.61 -17.55
C LEU A 102 9.78 -13.09 -16.26
N ASN A 103 11.09 -12.85 -16.16
CA ASN A 103 11.81 -13.05 -14.91
C ASN A 103 11.54 -11.90 -13.90
N ALA A 104 12.09 -12.02 -12.68
CA ALA A 104 11.85 -11.03 -11.62
C ALA A 104 12.26 -9.62 -12.04
N ARG A 105 13.45 -9.46 -12.64
CA ARG A 105 13.95 -8.17 -13.11
C ARG A 105 13.07 -7.60 -14.22
N GLU A 106 12.69 -8.39 -15.21
CA GLU A 106 11.84 -7.96 -16.32
C GLU A 106 10.44 -7.54 -15.85
N ASN A 107 9.88 -8.21 -14.84
CA ASN A 107 8.62 -7.78 -14.19
C ASN A 107 8.75 -6.40 -13.55
N VAL A 108 9.91 -6.08 -12.95
CA VAL A 108 10.17 -4.77 -12.34
C VAL A 108 10.50 -3.71 -13.41
N GLU A 109 11.15 -4.08 -14.51
CA GLU A 109 11.45 -3.17 -15.63
C GLU A 109 10.20 -2.69 -16.38
N LEU A 110 9.18 -3.55 -16.46
CA LEU A 110 7.99 -3.32 -17.30
C LEU A 110 7.33 -1.95 -17.11
N PRO A 111 6.98 -1.48 -15.90
CA PRO A 111 6.36 -0.17 -15.73
C PRO A 111 7.28 0.99 -16.09
N MET A 112 8.59 0.78 -16.20
CA MET A 112 9.55 1.82 -16.55
C MET A 112 9.61 2.10 -18.05
N GLU A 113 9.13 1.21 -18.94
CA GLU A 113 9.29 1.33 -20.39
C GLU A 113 8.74 2.64 -20.94
N GLY A 114 7.66 3.15 -20.39
CA GLY A 114 7.07 4.42 -20.79
C GLY A 114 7.73 5.67 -20.19
N LYS A 115 8.69 5.52 -19.26
CA LYS A 115 9.33 6.63 -18.52
C LYS A 115 10.84 6.68 -18.74
N ILE A 116 11.53 5.54 -18.66
CA ILE A 116 12.97 5.42 -18.81
C ILE A 116 13.29 4.83 -20.19
N LYS A 117 13.86 5.62 -21.09
CA LYS A 117 14.15 5.21 -22.47
C LYS A 117 15.27 4.16 -22.55
N SER A 118 16.34 4.33 -21.78
CA SER A 118 17.52 3.45 -21.77
C SER A 118 17.19 2.10 -21.14
N LYS A 119 17.38 1.01 -21.90
CA LYS A 119 17.23 -0.37 -21.39
C LYS A 119 18.27 -0.69 -20.32
N ALA A 120 19.48 -0.15 -20.44
CA ALA A 120 20.54 -0.34 -19.44
C ALA A 120 20.15 0.28 -18.11
N ASP A 121 19.58 1.52 -18.13
CA ASP A 121 19.15 2.20 -16.90
C ASP A 121 17.96 1.51 -16.25
N ARG A 122 16.98 1.02 -17.05
CA ARG A 122 15.88 0.21 -16.51
C ARG A 122 16.39 -1.05 -15.81
N LYS A 123 17.31 -1.78 -16.46
CA LYS A 123 17.92 -2.98 -15.90
C LYS A 123 18.66 -2.69 -14.59
N LYS A 124 19.48 -1.63 -14.56
CA LYS A 124 20.20 -1.19 -13.36
C LYS A 124 19.23 -0.87 -12.22
N ARG A 125 18.22 -0.02 -12.51
CA ARG A 125 17.20 0.37 -11.55
C ARG A 125 16.41 -0.81 -11.00
N ALA A 126 16.01 -1.77 -11.87
CA ALA A 126 15.29 -2.96 -11.45
C ALA A 126 16.13 -3.84 -10.52
N SER A 127 17.44 -4.04 -10.79
CA SER A 127 18.33 -4.78 -9.92
C SER A 127 18.54 -4.11 -8.56
N GLU A 128 18.64 -2.77 -8.54
CA GLU A 128 18.71 -1.99 -7.29
C GLU A 128 17.43 -2.18 -6.45
N LEU A 129 16.25 -2.12 -7.07
CA LEU A 129 14.97 -2.31 -6.38
C LEU A 129 14.81 -3.74 -5.85
N LEU A 130 15.23 -4.76 -6.61
CA LEU A 130 15.24 -6.13 -6.15
C LEU A 130 16.19 -6.34 -4.96
N THR A 131 17.32 -5.66 -4.94
CA THR A 131 18.24 -5.67 -3.80
C THR A 131 17.60 -5.05 -2.55
N ILE A 132 16.88 -3.93 -2.70
CA ILE A 132 16.17 -3.25 -1.60
C ILE A 132 15.15 -4.18 -0.93
N VAL A 133 14.46 -5.02 -1.71
CA VAL A 133 13.48 -5.97 -1.18
C VAL A 133 14.08 -7.33 -0.81
N GLY A 134 15.42 -7.46 -0.78
CA GLY A 134 16.12 -8.67 -0.35
C GLY A 134 16.09 -9.81 -1.37
N LEU A 135 16.10 -9.50 -2.67
CA LEU A 135 16.08 -10.47 -3.77
C LEU A 135 17.37 -10.46 -4.61
N SER A 136 18.50 -10.01 -4.03
CA SER A 136 19.80 -10.16 -4.69
C SER A 136 20.08 -11.63 -5.07
N GLY A 137 20.47 -11.85 -6.33
CA GLY A 137 20.69 -13.21 -6.85
C GLY A 137 19.45 -13.94 -7.33
N ARG A 138 18.25 -13.32 -7.25
CA ARG A 138 16.98 -13.87 -7.76
C ARG A 138 16.47 -13.18 -9.03
N GLU A 139 17.19 -12.21 -9.56
CA GLU A 139 16.77 -11.32 -10.67
C GLU A 139 16.35 -12.09 -11.93
N ASN A 140 17.02 -13.22 -12.21
CA ASN A 140 16.78 -14.01 -13.41
C ASN A 140 15.76 -15.14 -13.21
N HIS A 141 15.20 -15.31 -11.98
CA HIS A 141 14.20 -16.34 -11.73
C HIS A 141 12.84 -15.92 -12.27
N ARG A 142 12.13 -16.83 -12.91
CA ARG A 142 10.73 -16.68 -13.29
C ARG A 142 9.81 -16.86 -12.07
N PRO A 143 8.59 -16.30 -12.07
CA PRO A 143 7.66 -16.44 -10.94
C PRO A 143 7.47 -17.87 -10.44
N GLN A 144 7.40 -18.87 -11.34
CA GLN A 144 7.23 -20.28 -10.96
C GLN A 144 8.42 -20.87 -10.15
N ARG A 145 9.59 -20.21 -10.17
CA ARG A 145 10.79 -20.61 -9.41
C ARG A 145 10.99 -19.77 -8.14
N LEU A 146 10.04 -18.94 -7.80
CA LEU A 146 10.03 -18.08 -6.62
C LEU A 146 8.96 -18.55 -5.64
N SER A 147 9.27 -18.52 -4.35
CA SER A 147 8.26 -18.70 -3.29
C SER A 147 7.20 -17.58 -3.33
N ALA A 148 6.05 -17.78 -2.73
CA ALA A 148 5.00 -16.77 -2.66
C ALA A 148 5.51 -15.45 -2.04
N GLY A 149 6.31 -15.52 -0.96
CA GLY A 149 6.92 -14.34 -0.35
C GLY A 149 7.96 -13.65 -1.25
N GLU A 150 8.74 -14.41 -2.06
CA GLU A 150 9.65 -13.82 -3.05
C GLU A 150 8.87 -13.17 -4.20
N GLN A 151 7.79 -13.79 -4.68
CA GLN A 151 6.91 -13.19 -5.69
C GLN A 151 6.30 -11.86 -5.21
N GLN A 152 5.85 -11.80 -3.95
CA GLN A 152 5.33 -10.56 -3.37
C GLN A 152 6.42 -9.50 -3.26
N ARG A 153 7.64 -9.85 -2.90
CA ARG A 153 8.77 -8.90 -2.91
C ARG A 153 9.08 -8.38 -4.31
N VAL A 154 8.97 -9.21 -5.37
CA VAL A 154 9.05 -8.73 -6.76
C VAL A 154 7.94 -7.74 -7.07
N ALA A 155 6.69 -8.01 -6.64
CA ALA A 155 5.56 -7.10 -6.82
C ALA A 155 5.78 -5.76 -6.09
N ILE A 156 6.37 -5.78 -4.89
CA ILE A 156 6.77 -4.55 -4.16
C ILE A 156 7.85 -3.78 -4.93
N ALA A 157 8.90 -4.44 -5.41
CA ALA A 157 9.94 -3.81 -6.21
C ALA A 157 9.36 -3.18 -7.49
N ARG A 158 8.43 -3.87 -8.16
CA ARG A 158 7.70 -3.35 -9.32
C ARG A 158 6.88 -2.11 -8.98
N ALA A 159 6.22 -2.10 -7.83
CA ALA A 159 5.45 -0.94 -7.38
C ALA A 159 6.33 0.31 -7.18
N LEU A 160 7.58 0.13 -6.79
CA LEU A 160 8.58 1.21 -6.60
C LEU A 160 9.24 1.69 -7.90
N ALA A 161 9.04 1.02 -9.02
CA ALA A 161 9.81 1.16 -10.25
C ALA A 161 9.94 2.61 -10.75
N ASN A 162 8.84 3.35 -10.72
CA ASN A 162 8.74 4.73 -11.24
C ASN A 162 8.82 5.82 -10.16
N ASP A 163 9.27 5.52 -8.94
CA ASP A 163 9.27 6.44 -7.78
C ASP A 163 7.87 7.07 -7.57
N PRO A 164 6.86 6.24 -7.24
CA PRO A 164 5.49 6.68 -7.12
C PRO A 164 5.30 7.62 -5.94
N ALA A 165 4.36 8.56 -6.05
CA ALA A 165 3.94 9.41 -4.93
C ALA A 165 3.20 8.61 -3.85
N ILE A 166 2.53 7.51 -4.25
CA ILE A 166 1.77 6.64 -3.36
C ILE A 166 1.80 5.18 -3.82
N ILE A 167 1.90 4.26 -2.87
CA ILE A 167 1.72 2.82 -3.08
C ILE A 167 0.34 2.41 -2.54
N LEU A 168 -0.42 1.70 -3.38
CA LEU A 168 -1.71 1.12 -3.05
C LEU A 168 -1.56 -0.39 -2.94
N ALA A 169 -1.77 -0.94 -1.74
CA ALA A 169 -1.60 -2.36 -1.45
C ALA A 169 -2.96 -2.99 -1.09
N ASP A 170 -3.47 -3.87 -1.96
CA ASP A 170 -4.70 -4.62 -1.73
C ASP A 170 -4.37 -6.00 -1.15
N GLU A 171 -4.65 -6.21 0.13
CA GLU A 171 -4.40 -7.45 0.88
C GLU A 171 -3.00 -8.04 0.61
N PRO A 172 -1.91 -7.27 0.79
CA PRO A 172 -0.56 -7.65 0.33
C PRO A 172 0.01 -8.92 0.99
N THR A 173 -0.67 -9.42 2.01
CA THR A 173 -0.29 -10.63 2.74
C THR A 173 -1.31 -11.76 2.65
N GLY A 174 -2.42 -11.56 1.92
CA GLY A 174 -3.56 -12.47 1.93
C GLY A 174 -3.25 -13.91 1.50
N ASN A 175 -2.31 -14.10 0.57
CA ASN A 175 -1.93 -15.42 0.02
C ASN A 175 -0.63 -15.97 0.60
N LEU A 176 -0.17 -15.47 1.77
CA LEU A 176 1.09 -15.85 2.36
C LEU A 176 0.89 -16.62 3.68
N ASP A 177 1.83 -17.49 4.02
CA ASP A 177 1.92 -18.08 5.35
C ASP A 177 2.33 -17.03 6.40
N THR A 178 2.14 -17.34 7.68
CA THR A 178 2.37 -16.42 8.80
C THR A 178 3.76 -15.81 8.81
N LYS A 179 4.81 -16.59 8.50
CA LYS A 179 6.20 -16.12 8.48
C LYS A 179 6.40 -15.11 7.34
N ASN A 180 5.95 -15.45 6.14
CA ASN A 180 6.08 -14.57 4.98
C ASN A 180 5.21 -13.30 5.11
N LYS A 181 4.02 -13.38 5.73
CA LYS A 181 3.21 -12.20 6.06
C LYS A 181 4.00 -11.17 6.84
N HIS A 182 4.61 -11.60 7.93
CA HIS A 182 5.40 -10.71 8.80
C HIS A 182 6.57 -10.06 8.06
N GLU A 183 7.30 -10.84 7.24
CA GLU A 183 8.41 -10.33 6.43
C GLU A 183 7.96 -9.28 5.40
N ILE A 184 6.82 -9.48 4.73
CA ILE A 184 6.29 -8.51 3.77
C ILE A 184 5.90 -7.20 4.46
N ILE A 185 5.23 -7.28 5.61
CA ILE A 185 4.87 -6.07 6.37
C ILE A 185 6.12 -5.33 6.86
N LYS A 186 7.15 -6.05 7.32
CA LYS A 186 8.45 -5.44 7.67
C LYS A 186 9.08 -4.71 6.48
N VAL A 187 9.03 -5.29 5.28
CA VAL A 187 9.55 -4.64 4.07
C VAL A 187 8.78 -3.33 3.79
N LEU A 188 7.45 -3.34 3.85
CA LEU A 188 6.64 -2.13 3.62
C LEU A 188 6.91 -1.05 4.69
N ALA A 189 6.95 -1.44 5.96
CA ALA A 189 7.28 -0.53 7.06
C ALA A 189 8.70 0.04 6.93
N HIS A 190 9.68 -0.77 6.54
CA HIS A 190 11.05 -0.31 6.29
C HIS A 190 11.11 0.70 5.13
N LEU A 191 10.42 0.44 4.03
CA LEU A 191 10.33 1.38 2.90
C LEU A 191 9.70 2.71 3.31
N ASN A 192 8.65 2.68 4.12
CA ASN A 192 8.05 3.89 4.66
C ASN A 192 9.03 4.67 5.55
N LEU A 193 9.68 4.01 6.51
CA LEU A 193 10.59 4.65 7.48
C LEU A 193 11.86 5.22 6.83
N THR A 194 12.47 4.48 5.88
CA THR A 194 13.80 4.82 5.35
C THR A 194 13.75 5.64 4.07
N ARG A 195 12.66 5.53 3.31
CA ARG A 195 12.49 6.21 2.01
C ARG A 195 11.35 7.22 1.98
N GLY A 196 10.59 7.35 3.07
CA GLY A 196 9.43 8.22 3.12
C GLY A 196 8.31 7.80 2.14
N THR A 197 8.24 6.52 1.76
CA THR A 197 7.24 6.03 0.82
C THR A 197 5.84 6.13 1.41
N THR A 198 4.93 6.84 0.76
CA THR A 198 3.51 6.89 1.19
C THR A 198 2.82 5.58 0.82
N ILE A 199 2.14 4.94 1.76
CA ILE A 199 1.49 3.64 1.55
C ILE A 199 0.06 3.66 2.08
N ILE A 200 -0.89 3.24 1.24
CA ILE A 200 -2.26 2.87 1.69
C ILE A 200 -2.39 1.36 1.53
N MET A 201 -2.63 0.68 2.62
CA MET A 201 -2.82 -0.77 2.66
C MET A 201 -4.28 -1.08 3.03
N VAL A 202 -4.94 -1.87 2.20
CA VAL A 202 -6.22 -2.50 2.57
C VAL A 202 -5.93 -3.86 3.16
N THR A 203 -6.48 -4.14 4.32
CA THR A 203 -6.32 -5.45 4.97
C THR A 203 -7.45 -5.74 5.95
N HIS A 204 -7.69 -7.03 6.22
CA HIS A 204 -8.50 -7.50 7.35
C HIS A 204 -7.63 -8.07 8.49
N ASP A 205 -6.30 -8.07 8.31
CA ASP A 205 -5.34 -8.58 9.28
C ASP A 205 -4.95 -7.47 10.26
N ASN A 206 -5.38 -7.63 11.53
CA ASN A 206 -5.08 -6.70 12.61
C ASN A 206 -3.57 -6.58 12.85
N GLN A 207 -2.82 -7.67 12.74
CA GLN A 207 -1.37 -7.63 12.96
C GLN A 207 -0.68 -6.79 11.87
N ALA A 208 -1.09 -6.95 10.61
CA ALA A 208 -0.58 -6.14 9.52
C ALA A 208 -0.92 -4.65 9.71
N ALA A 209 -2.15 -4.33 10.10
CA ALA A 209 -2.60 -2.96 10.33
C ALA A 209 -1.84 -2.25 11.47
N ASN A 210 -1.44 -2.97 12.52
CA ASN A 210 -0.64 -2.41 13.63
C ASN A 210 0.72 -1.86 13.20
N HIS A 211 1.24 -2.30 12.06
CA HIS A 211 2.48 -1.77 11.48
C HIS A 211 2.29 -0.46 10.71
N THR A 212 1.11 0.14 10.73
CA THR A 212 0.82 1.43 10.07
C THR A 212 0.79 2.58 11.07
N GLU A 213 0.83 3.81 10.59
CA GLU A 213 0.72 5.03 11.42
C GLU A 213 -0.72 5.31 11.80
N ARG A 214 -1.65 5.04 10.87
CA ARG A 214 -3.10 5.27 11.04
C ARG A 214 -3.87 4.06 10.56
N MET A 215 -4.93 3.75 11.29
CA MET A 215 -5.88 2.69 10.95
C MET A 215 -7.27 3.28 10.81
N LEU A 216 -7.88 3.08 9.65
CA LEU A 216 -9.22 3.53 9.32
C LEU A 216 -10.15 2.32 9.23
N LEU A 217 -11.28 2.36 9.92
CA LEU A 217 -12.31 1.33 9.81
C LEU A 217 -13.35 1.75 8.77
N LEU A 218 -13.42 1.02 7.67
CA LEU A 218 -14.45 1.15 6.65
C LEU A 218 -15.58 0.16 6.93
N LYS A 219 -16.78 0.65 7.14
CA LYS A 219 -18.00 -0.13 7.34
C LYS A 219 -19.12 0.42 6.47
N ASP A 220 -19.81 -0.46 5.73
CA ASP A 220 -20.93 -0.11 4.86
C ASP A 220 -20.64 1.10 3.95
N GLY A 221 -19.45 1.11 3.36
CA GLY A 221 -18.97 2.16 2.45
C GLY A 221 -18.62 3.49 3.11
N ARG A 222 -18.51 3.57 4.44
CA ARG A 222 -18.16 4.78 5.20
C ARG A 222 -16.96 4.56 6.10
N ILE A 223 -16.11 5.57 6.26
CA ILE A 223 -15.08 5.57 7.31
C ILE A 223 -15.78 5.93 8.64
N VAL A 224 -15.81 4.98 9.58
CA VAL A 224 -16.57 5.11 10.83
C VAL A 224 -15.68 5.31 12.05
N LYS A 225 -14.41 4.89 12.01
CA LYS A 225 -13.44 5.04 13.09
C LYS A 225 -12.05 5.29 12.51
N GLU A 226 -11.23 5.99 13.29
CA GLU A 226 -9.82 6.18 13.03
C GLU A 226 -9.04 5.96 14.33
N LYS A 227 -7.88 5.31 14.25
CA LYS A 227 -6.95 5.09 15.36
C LYS A 227 -5.51 5.29 14.89
N GLU A 228 -4.64 5.70 15.80
CA GLU A 228 -3.20 5.68 15.59
C GLU A 228 -2.66 4.25 15.68
N GLY A 229 -1.72 3.91 14.82
CA GLY A 229 -1.02 2.64 14.83
C GLY A 229 0.33 2.73 15.54
N LEU A 230 0.92 1.57 15.82
CA LEU A 230 2.20 1.48 16.55
C LEU A 230 3.40 2.00 15.74
N HIS A 231 3.27 2.05 14.41
CA HIS A 231 4.32 2.53 13.53
C HIS A 231 4.65 4.01 13.74
N LEU A 232 3.64 4.83 14.08
CA LEU A 232 3.85 6.24 14.43
C LEU A 232 4.77 6.38 15.65
N ALA A 233 4.59 5.53 16.67
CA ALA A 233 5.46 5.51 17.84
C ALA A 233 6.90 5.16 17.49
N LYS A 234 7.12 4.16 16.62
CA LYS A 234 8.46 3.82 16.10
C LYS A 234 9.08 4.96 15.29
N LYS A 235 8.32 5.60 14.42
CA LYS A 235 8.78 6.76 13.64
C LYS A 235 9.23 7.92 14.54
N ASN A 236 8.56 8.09 15.67
CA ASN A 236 8.91 9.07 16.69
C ASN A 236 9.98 8.58 17.69
N HIS A 237 10.57 7.40 17.47
CA HIS A 237 11.55 6.76 18.36
C HIS A 237 11.05 6.58 19.81
N LYS A 238 9.76 6.36 20.01
CA LYS A 238 9.14 6.18 21.32
C LYS A 238 8.40 4.84 21.42
N CYS A 239 8.53 4.17 22.54
CA CYS A 239 7.76 2.98 22.85
C CYS A 239 6.28 3.36 23.10
N PRO A 240 5.31 2.71 22.44
CA PRO A 240 3.89 3.00 22.62
C PRO A 240 3.36 2.60 24.00
N HIS A 241 4.07 1.72 24.73
CA HIS A 241 3.67 1.22 26.05
C HIS A 241 4.22 2.02 27.23
N CYS A 242 5.47 2.50 27.13
CA CYS A 242 6.13 3.16 28.26
C CYS A 242 6.80 4.50 27.90
N GLY A 243 6.74 4.94 26.64
CA GLY A 243 7.32 6.21 26.18
C GLY A 243 8.84 6.25 26.08
N SER A 244 9.56 5.18 26.49
CA SER A 244 11.03 5.12 26.40
C SER A 244 11.52 5.18 24.98
N SER A 245 12.75 5.68 24.77
CA SER A 245 13.40 5.68 23.46
C SER A 245 13.61 4.26 22.93
N ILE A 246 13.30 4.05 21.66
CA ILE A 246 13.46 2.79 20.94
C ILE A 246 14.19 3.02 19.62
N ALA A 247 14.90 2.00 19.11
CA ALA A 247 15.46 2.05 17.76
C ALA A 247 14.45 1.50 16.74
N LEU A 248 14.54 1.97 15.49
CA LEU A 248 13.66 1.49 14.39
C LEU A 248 13.71 -0.03 14.18
N LYS A 249 14.86 -0.65 14.49
CA LYS A 249 15.09 -2.09 14.36
C LYS A 249 14.56 -2.93 15.53
N ASP A 250 14.14 -2.30 16.63
CA ASP A 250 13.72 -3.03 17.83
C ASP A 250 12.36 -3.71 17.59
N ASP A 251 12.28 -4.99 17.87
CA ASP A 251 11.04 -5.76 17.88
C ASP A 251 10.39 -5.81 19.26
N MET A 252 11.17 -5.53 20.31
CA MET A 252 10.73 -5.42 21.70
C MET A 252 11.31 -4.14 22.32
N CYS A 253 10.53 -3.50 23.18
CA CYS A 253 11.03 -2.35 23.93
C CYS A 253 12.17 -2.77 24.89
N PRO A 254 13.35 -2.15 24.81
CA PRO A 254 14.46 -2.48 25.69
C PRO A 254 14.15 -2.20 27.16
N SER A 255 13.26 -1.24 27.45
CA SER A 255 12.90 -0.83 28.82
C SER A 255 11.78 -1.67 29.43
N CYS A 256 10.61 -1.75 28.79
CA CYS A 256 9.45 -2.45 29.35
C CYS A 256 9.29 -3.90 28.87
N LYS A 257 10.13 -4.35 27.94
CA LYS A 257 10.11 -5.70 27.34
C LYS A 257 8.81 -6.07 26.62
N MET A 258 7.93 -5.11 26.41
CA MET A 258 6.72 -5.32 25.62
C MET A 258 7.06 -5.38 24.14
N PRO A 259 6.39 -6.25 23.35
CA PRO A 259 6.55 -6.27 21.91
C PRO A 259 6.10 -4.94 21.31
N LEU A 260 6.84 -4.45 20.34
CA LEU A 260 6.50 -3.22 19.61
C LEU A 260 5.53 -3.48 18.46
N TYR A 261 4.91 -4.66 18.49
CA TYR A 261 3.87 -5.14 17.57
C TYR A 261 2.76 -5.75 18.42
N ALA A 262 1.56 -5.19 18.38
CA ALA A 262 0.47 -5.68 19.21
C ALA A 262 -0.10 -7.02 18.74
N SER A 263 -0.54 -7.84 19.67
CA SER A 263 -1.11 -9.17 19.48
C SER A 263 -2.63 -9.22 19.60
N GLU A 264 -3.38 -8.11 19.76
CA GLU A 264 -4.80 -8.15 20.08
C GLU A 264 -5.70 -7.32 19.17
N GLU A 265 -7.01 -7.65 19.16
CA GLU A 265 -8.06 -7.07 18.33
C GLU A 265 -8.13 -5.54 18.42
N ILE A 266 -7.99 -4.87 17.29
CA ILE A 266 -7.86 -3.40 17.22
C ILE A 266 -9.22 -2.69 17.34
N PHE A 267 -10.31 -3.37 17.00
CA PHE A 267 -11.65 -2.81 16.96
C PHE A 267 -12.70 -3.68 17.67
N SER A 268 -12.32 -4.36 18.76
CA SER A 268 -13.31 -5.04 19.61
C SER A 268 -14.24 -4.03 20.25
N SER A 269 -15.53 -4.19 19.95
CA SER A 269 -16.75 -3.48 20.35
C SER A 269 -16.87 -2.00 19.98
#